data_3876adb34641c4864a56184a64cc3657
#
_entry.id   3876adb34641c4864a56184a64cc3657
#
_cell.length_a   1.000
_cell.length_b   1.000
_cell.length_c   1.000
_cell.angle_alpha   90.00
_cell.angle_beta   90.00
_cell.angle_gamma   90.00
#
_symmetry.space_group_name_H-M   'P 1'
#
loop_
_entity.id
_entity.type
_entity.pdbx_description
1 polymer ?
#
loop_
_entity_poly.entity_id
_entity_poly.type
_entity_poly.pdbx_seq_one_letter_code
_entity_poly.pdbx_strand_id
1 'polypeptide(L)'
;MKYEYPAELPVSAARDEIASAVKRSQVVIVSGQTGSGKTTQLPKILLELGRGTHGKQIVHTQPRRIAARTVAERIASEMGVKLGDEVGYQVRFTDESSPGTRLRVVTDGILLAQIQRDPKLTRYDTIIIDEAHERSLNIDFLLGYLTALLPQRRDLKLIITSATIDSVKFQEHFEHALHEKVPVIEVSGRTFPVQVVYEPLGTAPALMREVPGFAVGARPGDADYDELASAIAESDSDRPRGRSGASYADDGITDMPTAVARACAELVIHSSHERGP
;
A
#
# COMPACT_ATOMS: atom_id res chain seq x y z
N MET A 1 -24.85 9.15 7.98
CA MET A 1 -24.32 8.74 6.66
C MET A 1 -24.16 7.24 6.67
N LYS A 2 -24.64 6.50 5.68
CA LYS A 2 -24.45 5.05 5.59
C LYS A 2 -23.26 4.79 4.69
N TYR A 3 -22.20 4.21 5.22
CA TYR A 3 -21.02 3.85 4.44
C TYR A 3 -21.27 2.55 3.69
N GLU A 4 -20.86 2.50 2.43
CA GLU A 4 -20.91 1.29 1.61
C GLU A 4 -19.56 0.58 1.65
N TYR A 5 -19.62 -0.74 1.79
CA TYR A 5 -18.46 -1.62 1.83
C TYR A 5 -18.58 -2.64 0.69
N PRO A 6 -17.70 -2.57 -0.34
CA PRO A 6 -17.72 -3.52 -1.43
C PRO A 6 -17.54 -4.95 -0.89
N ALA A 7 -18.48 -5.84 -1.21
CA ALA A 7 -18.49 -7.21 -0.68
C ALA A 7 -17.30 -8.06 -1.20
N GLU A 8 -16.76 -7.67 -2.34
CA GLU A 8 -15.59 -8.31 -2.97
C GLU A 8 -14.28 -8.03 -2.22
N LEU A 9 -14.23 -7.00 -1.38
CA LEU A 9 -13.03 -6.68 -0.61
C LEU A 9 -12.95 -7.55 0.65
N PRO A 10 -11.85 -8.28 0.85
CA PRO A 10 -11.68 -9.14 2.02
C PRO A 10 -11.87 -8.43 3.36
N VAL A 11 -11.44 -7.17 3.47
CA VAL A 11 -11.61 -6.36 4.70
C VAL A 11 -13.08 -6.10 5.03
N SER A 12 -13.97 -6.10 4.04
CA SER A 12 -15.42 -5.91 4.27
C SER A 12 -16.03 -7.06 5.06
N ALA A 13 -15.56 -8.29 4.84
CA ALA A 13 -15.99 -9.46 5.61
C ALA A 13 -15.52 -9.40 7.07
N ALA A 14 -14.37 -8.80 7.36
CA ALA A 14 -13.81 -8.64 8.69
C ALA A 14 -14.29 -7.36 9.42
N ARG A 15 -15.18 -6.56 8.81
CA ARG A 15 -15.63 -5.24 9.32
C ARG A 15 -16.09 -5.28 10.77
N ASP A 16 -16.98 -6.21 11.10
CA ASP A 16 -17.58 -6.26 12.44
C ASP A 16 -16.57 -6.72 13.51
N GLU A 17 -15.65 -7.60 13.14
CA GLU A 17 -14.53 -8.02 13.98
C GLU A 17 -13.59 -6.84 14.24
N ILE A 18 -13.21 -6.10 13.20
CA ILE A 18 -12.37 -4.89 13.30
C ILE A 18 -13.06 -3.86 14.20
N ALA A 19 -14.34 -3.57 13.94
CA ALA A 19 -15.11 -2.62 14.73
C ALA A 19 -15.16 -3.02 16.22
N SER A 20 -15.34 -4.31 16.50
CA SER A 20 -15.34 -4.86 17.85
C SER A 20 -13.98 -4.75 18.53
N ALA A 21 -12.89 -5.04 17.81
CA ALA A 21 -11.52 -4.92 18.33
C ALA A 21 -11.18 -3.46 18.66
N VAL A 22 -11.50 -2.51 17.77
CA VAL A 22 -11.26 -1.07 18.00
C VAL A 22 -12.00 -0.55 19.22
N LYS A 23 -13.20 -1.03 19.48
CA LYS A 23 -13.95 -0.64 20.70
C LYS A 23 -13.25 -1.11 21.97
N ARG A 24 -12.73 -2.36 21.98
CA ARG A 24 -12.16 -2.99 23.17
C ARG A 24 -10.70 -2.65 23.42
N SER A 25 -9.90 -2.45 22.37
CA SER A 25 -8.44 -2.31 22.46
C SER A 25 -7.97 -0.91 22.06
N GLN A 26 -6.90 -0.45 22.67
CA GLN A 26 -6.27 0.82 22.33
C GLN A 26 -5.46 0.71 21.02
N VAL A 27 -4.81 -0.42 20.82
CA VAL A 27 -4.03 -0.75 19.60
C VAL A 27 -4.71 -1.94 18.91
N VAL A 28 -4.84 -1.86 17.58
CA VAL A 28 -5.34 -2.95 16.73
C VAL A 28 -4.42 -3.08 15.53
N ILE A 29 -4.02 -4.30 15.22
CA ILE A 29 -3.21 -4.62 14.04
C ILE A 29 -4.11 -5.29 13.01
N VAL A 30 -4.10 -4.80 11.78
CA VAL A 30 -4.85 -5.39 10.66
C VAL A 30 -3.85 -5.85 9.61
N SER A 31 -3.65 -7.15 9.55
CA SER A 31 -2.74 -7.81 8.61
C SER A 31 -3.48 -8.34 7.39
N GLY A 32 -2.85 -8.29 6.23
CA GLY A 32 -3.45 -8.86 5.00
C GLY A 32 -2.73 -8.38 3.74
N GLN A 33 -2.91 -9.11 2.67
CA GLN A 33 -2.27 -8.82 1.39
C GLN A 33 -2.66 -7.43 0.84
N THR A 34 -1.79 -6.87 0.00
CA THR A 34 -2.10 -5.67 -0.79
C THR A 34 -3.34 -5.92 -1.65
N GLY A 35 -4.21 -4.93 -1.78
CA GLY A 35 -5.48 -5.07 -2.49
C GLY A 35 -6.65 -5.62 -1.65
N SER A 36 -6.44 -6.03 -0.38
CA SER A 36 -7.53 -6.50 0.49
C SER A 36 -8.49 -5.38 0.95
N GLY A 37 -8.23 -4.12 0.60
CA GLY A 37 -9.09 -2.98 0.90
C GLY A 37 -8.78 -2.27 2.23
N LYS A 38 -7.75 -2.66 2.99
CA LYS A 38 -7.40 -2.08 4.30
C LYS A 38 -7.32 -0.55 4.25
N THR A 39 -6.51 -0.03 3.34
CA THR A 39 -6.22 1.40 3.20
C THR A 39 -7.48 2.26 3.01
N THR A 40 -8.47 1.79 2.24
CA THR A 40 -9.67 2.59 1.94
C THR A 40 -10.84 2.30 2.87
N GLN A 41 -10.97 1.08 3.38
CA GLN A 41 -12.14 0.70 4.17
C GLN A 41 -11.96 0.94 5.68
N LEU A 42 -10.74 0.77 6.24
CA LEU A 42 -10.51 1.02 7.67
C LEU A 42 -10.91 2.44 8.10
N PRO A 43 -10.56 3.52 7.37
CA PRO A 43 -11.01 4.85 7.74
C PRO A 43 -12.54 4.99 7.81
N LYS A 44 -13.27 4.35 6.89
CA LYS A 44 -14.74 4.37 6.90
C LYS A 44 -15.31 3.63 8.11
N ILE A 45 -14.74 2.48 8.47
CA ILE A 45 -15.14 1.73 9.69
C ILE A 45 -14.94 2.60 10.94
N LEU A 46 -13.82 3.32 11.03
CA LEU A 46 -13.54 4.20 12.17
C LEU A 46 -14.49 5.40 12.22
N LEU A 47 -14.79 6.02 11.08
CA LEU A 47 -15.79 7.09 11.00
C LEU A 47 -17.19 6.61 11.41
N GLU A 48 -17.57 5.40 11.02
CA GLU A 48 -18.84 4.77 11.41
C GLU A 48 -18.91 4.49 12.91
N LEU A 49 -17.78 4.16 13.54
CA LEU A 49 -17.64 4.02 14.99
C LEU A 49 -17.70 5.36 15.75
N GLY A 50 -17.89 6.48 15.05
CA GLY A 50 -17.94 7.81 15.64
C GLY A 50 -16.56 8.42 15.93
N ARG A 51 -15.47 7.84 15.40
CA ARG A 51 -14.14 8.46 15.51
C ARG A 51 -14.07 9.68 14.59
N GLY A 52 -13.18 10.60 14.91
CA GLY A 52 -13.07 11.86 14.18
C GLY A 52 -14.26 12.80 14.40
N THR A 53 -14.87 12.79 15.58
CA THR A 53 -16.00 13.65 15.97
C THR A 53 -15.63 14.57 17.14
N HIS A 54 -16.53 15.49 17.52
CA HIS A 54 -16.32 16.42 18.63
C HIS A 54 -15.03 17.24 18.53
N GLY A 55 -14.72 17.72 17.33
CA GLY A 55 -13.50 18.51 17.05
C GLY A 55 -12.21 17.69 17.00
N LYS A 56 -12.29 16.38 17.07
CA LYS A 56 -11.16 15.47 16.83
C LYS A 56 -11.13 14.98 15.39
N GLN A 57 -10.01 14.44 15.00
CA GLN A 57 -9.78 13.90 13.65
C GLN A 57 -9.18 12.49 13.74
N ILE A 58 -9.39 11.73 12.68
CA ILE A 58 -8.61 10.53 12.35
C ILE A 58 -7.46 10.99 11.48
N VAL A 59 -6.23 10.63 11.80
CA VAL A 59 -5.09 10.77 10.90
C VAL A 59 -4.71 9.41 10.33
N HIS A 60 -4.47 9.38 9.03
CA HIS A 60 -4.08 8.19 8.28
C HIS A 60 -2.77 8.47 7.55
N THR A 61 -1.69 7.80 7.92
CA THR A 61 -0.40 8.02 7.29
C THR A 61 -0.22 7.18 6.04
N GLN A 62 0.54 7.73 5.10
CA GLN A 62 0.96 7.07 3.86
C GLN A 62 2.45 7.33 3.64
N PRO A 63 3.25 6.36 3.16
CA PRO A 63 4.67 6.56 2.97
C PRO A 63 4.99 7.54 1.83
N ARG A 64 4.10 7.65 0.83
CA ARG A 64 4.34 8.43 -0.39
C ARG A 64 3.31 9.53 -0.60
N ARG A 65 3.75 10.68 -1.12
CA ARG A 65 2.87 11.85 -1.36
C ARG A 65 1.74 11.53 -2.33
N ILE A 66 2.05 10.82 -3.42
CA ILE A 66 1.04 10.44 -4.41
C ILE A 66 0.01 9.51 -3.75
N ALA A 67 0.44 8.53 -2.97
CA ALA A 67 -0.46 7.63 -2.26
C ALA A 67 -1.37 8.41 -1.30
N ALA A 68 -0.85 9.34 -0.50
CA ALA A 68 -1.66 10.15 0.41
C ALA A 68 -2.79 10.90 -0.31
N ARG A 69 -2.49 11.49 -1.46
CA ARG A 69 -3.49 12.18 -2.28
C ARG A 69 -4.51 11.21 -2.88
N THR A 70 -4.06 10.18 -3.58
CA THR A 70 -4.95 9.25 -4.29
C THR A 70 -5.83 8.43 -3.32
N VAL A 71 -5.31 8.08 -2.15
CA VAL A 71 -6.09 7.42 -1.09
C VAL A 71 -7.18 8.36 -0.56
N ALA A 72 -6.86 9.63 -0.31
CA ALA A 72 -7.87 10.60 0.14
C ALA A 72 -8.95 10.83 -0.93
N GLU A 73 -8.55 11.01 -2.21
CA GLU A 73 -9.48 11.14 -3.33
C GLU A 73 -10.39 9.92 -3.46
N ARG A 74 -9.82 8.72 -3.33
CA ARG A 74 -10.57 7.47 -3.41
C ARG A 74 -11.58 7.34 -2.26
N ILE A 75 -11.16 7.60 -1.02
CA ILE A 75 -12.07 7.54 0.13
C ILE A 75 -13.18 8.58 0.02
N ALA A 76 -12.86 9.82 -0.36
CA ALA A 76 -13.85 10.88 -0.58
C ALA A 76 -14.89 10.48 -1.63
N SER A 77 -14.43 9.92 -2.76
CA SER A 77 -15.29 9.42 -3.83
C SER A 77 -16.21 8.29 -3.36
N GLU A 78 -15.68 7.31 -2.61
CA GLU A 78 -16.47 6.20 -2.06
C GLU A 78 -17.48 6.65 -1.00
N MET A 79 -17.18 7.74 -0.30
CA MET A 79 -18.10 8.34 0.68
C MET A 79 -19.11 9.32 0.04
N GLY A 80 -18.95 9.66 -1.23
CA GLY A 80 -19.78 10.65 -1.92
C GLY A 80 -19.60 12.07 -1.39
N VAL A 81 -18.40 12.41 -0.87
CA VAL A 81 -18.08 13.74 -0.34
C VAL A 81 -17.02 14.42 -1.19
N LYS A 82 -16.99 15.75 -1.14
CA LYS A 82 -15.94 16.52 -1.82
C LYS A 82 -14.64 16.41 -1.02
N LEU A 83 -13.53 16.23 -1.73
CA LEU A 83 -12.20 16.30 -1.12
C LEU A 83 -11.97 17.69 -0.51
N GLY A 84 -11.41 17.72 0.70
CA GLY A 84 -11.25 18.93 1.50
C GLY A 84 -12.38 19.17 2.53
N ASP A 85 -13.53 18.51 2.38
CA ASP A 85 -14.63 18.57 3.36
C ASP A 85 -14.40 17.55 4.50
N GLU A 86 -15.18 16.47 4.58
CA GLU A 86 -15.00 15.45 5.63
C GLU A 86 -13.69 14.66 5.50
N VAL A 87 -13.22 14.46 4.26
CA VAL A 87 -11.96 13.80 3.92
C VAL A 87 -11.03 14.82 3.30
N GLY A 88 -9.85 14.97 3.86
CA GLY A 88 -8.80 15.83 3.34
C GLY A 88 -7.44 15.14 3.34
N TYR A 89 -6.45 15.75 2.71
CA TYR A 89 -5.08 15.28 2.77
C TYR A 89 -4.09 16.43 3.00
N GLN A 90 -2.94 16.07 3.56
CA GLN A 90 -1.83 17.01 3.70
C GLN A 90 -0.51 16.33 3.33
N VAL A 91 0.19 16.95 2.40
CA VAL A 91 1.56 16.61 2.02
C VAL A 91 2.41 17.86 2.08
N ARG A 92 3.72 17.73 1.88
CA ARG A 92 4.61 18.89 1.90
C ARG A 92 4.15 19.94 0.86
N PHE A 93 3.90 21.15 1.33
CA PHE A 93 3.42 22.33 0.56
C PHE A 93 1.97 22.27 0.07
N THR A 94 1.19 21.26 0.41
CA THR A 94 -0.22 21.17 0.01
C THR A 94 -1.05 20.70 1.20
N ASP A 95 -2.11 21.43 1.51
CA ASP A 95 -3.10 21.10 2.53
C ASP A 95 -4.50 21.31 1.95
N GLU A 96 -5.18 20.21 1.62
CA GLU A 96 -6.56 20.16 1.15
C GLU A 96 -7.46 19.66 2.28
N SER A 97 -7.68 20.52 3.27
CA SER A 97 -8.55 20.21 4.41
C SER A 97 -9.29 21.45 4.89
N SER A 98 -10.39 21.25 5.59
CA SER A 98 -11.23 22.30 6.17
C SER A 98 -11.40 22.09 7.68
N PRO A 99 -12.01 23.03 8.39
CA PRO A 99 -12.40 22.81 9.79
C PRO A 99 -13.35 21.64 9.99
N GLY A 100 -14.10 21.25 8.96
CA GLY A 100 -14.99 20.09 8.96
C GLY A 100 -14.33 18.74 8.68
N THR A 101 -13.03 18.73 8.35
CA THR A 101 -12.31 17.49 8.00
C THR A 101 -12.21 16.58 9.22
N ARG A 102 -12.77 15.38 9.09
CA ARG A 102 -12.79 14.33 10.10
C ARG A 102 -11.71 13.27 9.87
N LEU A 103 -11.42 12.96 8.60
CA LEU A 103 -10.35 12.07 8.17
C LEU A 103 -9.29 12.87 7.42
N ARG A 104 -8.07 12.82 7.91
CA ARG A 104 -6.92 13.50 7.31
C ARG A 104 -5.87 12.49 6.88
N VAL A 105 -5.68 12.34 5.58
CA VAL A 105 -4.62 11.49 5.02
C VAL A 105 -3.35 12.32 4.88
N VAL A 106 -2.25 11.84 5.45
CA VAL A 106 -0.99 12.59 5.49
C VAL A 106 0.19 11.70 5.15
N THR A 107 1.33 12.28 4.79
CA THR A 107 2.57 11.50 4.77
C THR A 107 3.14 11.34 6.18
N ASP A 108 3.90 10.26 6.42
CA ASP A 108 4.57 9.99 7.71
C ASP A 108 5.36 11.20 8.19
N GLY A 109 6.10 11.86 7.30
CA GLY A 109 6.87 13.06 7.62
C GLY A 109 6.02 14.27 8.06
N ILE A 110 4.77 14.37 7.60
CA ILE A 110 3.83 15.40 8.06
C ILE A 110 3.40 15.12 9.50
N LEU A 111 3.07 13.86 9.82
CA LEU A 111 2.72 13.50 11.20
C LEU A 111 3.89 13.74 12.16
N LEU A 112 5.13 13.41 11.75
CA LEU A 112 6.34 13.73 12.52
C LEU A 112 6.51 15.23 12.77
N ALA A 113 6.28 16.07 11.75
CA ALA A 113 6.34 17.52 11.91
C ALA A 113 5.24 18.06 12.86
N GLN A 114 4.07 17.39 12.89
CA GLN A 114 2.98 17.76 13.82
C GLN A 114 3.32 17.41 15.27
N ILE A 115 4.03 16.32 15.54
CA ILE A 115 4.50 15.94 16.87
C ILE A 115 5.37 17.05 17.50
N GLN A 116 6.18 17.74 16.70
CA GLN A 116 7.02 18.84 17.19
C GLN A 116 6.20 20.02 17.74
N ARG A 117 5.00 20.25 17.19
CA ARG A 117 4.10 21.35 17.59
C ARG A 117 3.07 20.94 18.63
N ASP A 118 2.58 19.73 18.54
CA ASP A 118 1.62 19.11 19.45
C ASP A 118 2.12 17.71 19.86
N PRO A 119 3.01 17.63 20.86
CA PRO A 119 3.57 16.36 21.30
C PRO A 119 2.53 15.34 21.77
N LYS A 120 1.39 15.79 22.23
CA LYS A 120 0.30 14.90 22.65
C LYS A 120 -0.66 14.52 21.52
N LEU A 121 -0.44 15.05 20.31
CA LEU A 121 -1.32 14.83 19.15
C LEU A 121 -2.81 15.03 19.53
N THR A 122 -3.08 16.11 20.28
CA THR A 122 -4.39 16.36 20.89
C THR A 122 -5.50 16.54 19.88
N ARG A 123 -5.16 16.90 18.66
CA ARG A 123 -6.09 17.02 17.52
C ARG A 123 -6.72 15.69 17.12
N TYR A 124 -6.02 14.57 17.37
CA TYR A 124 -6.42 13.25 16.91
C TYR A 124 -7.00 12.40 18.04
N ASP A 125 -8.01 11.63 17.70
CA ASP A 125 -8.55 10.56 18.54
C ASP A 125 -8.17 9.18 18.00
N THR A 126 -7.76 9.11 16.73
CA THR A 126 -7.37 7.86 16.07
C THR A 126 -6.22 8.12 15.09
N ILE A 127 -5.23 7.24 15.11
CA ILE A 127 -4.09 7.25 14.20
C ILE A 127 -4.07 5.92 13.46
N ILE A 128 -3.96 5.97 12.15
CA ILE A 128 -3.70 4.80 11.28
C ILE A 128 -2.29 4.93 10.74
N ILE A 129 -1.42 3.99 11.06
CA ILE A 129 -0.11 3.82 10.44
C ILE A 129 -0.27 2.75 9.35
N ASP A 130 -0.33 3.20 8.10
CA ASP A 130 -0.52 2.30 6.97
C ASP A 130 0.83 1.83 6.41
N GLU A 131 0.83 0.63 5.83
CA GLU A 131 2.01 -0.01 5.23
C GLU A 131 3.21 -0.11 6.20
N ALA A 132 2.94 -0.38 7.49
CA ALA A 132 3.98 -0.41 8.53
C ALA A 132 5.12 -1.39 8.24
N HIS A 133 4.90 -2.39 7.38
CA HIS A 133 5.92 -3.33 6.93
C HIS A 133 7.00 -2.71 6.02
N GLU A 134 6.79 -1.51 5.46
CA GLU A 134 7.85 -0.79 4.73
C GLU A 134 9.02 -0.40 5.66
N ARG A 135 8.82 -0.37 6.99
CA ARG A 135 9.86 -0.15 7.99
C ARG A 135 10.78 1.04 7.70
N SER A 136 10.20 2.11 7.14
CA SER A 136 10.94 3.34 6.95
C SER A 136 11.35 3.95 8.30
N LEU A 137 12.43 4.73 8.33
CA LEU A 137 12.86 5.44 9.54
C LEU A 137 11.72 6.27 10.16
N ASN A 138 10.89 6.89 9.34
CA ASN A 138 9.74 7.66 9.80
C ASN A 138 8.71 6.78 10.51
N ILE A 139 8.37 5.63 9.91
CA ILE A 139 7.43 4.67 10.50
C ILE A 139 7.96 4.15 11.83
N ASP A 140 9.21 3.71 11.88
CA ASP A 140 9.81 3.16 13.11
C ASP A 140 9.87 4.22 14.22
N PHE A 141 10.20 5.46 13.88
CA PHE A 141 10.16 6.57 14.85
C PHE A 141 8.74 6.84 15.34
N LEU A 142 7.75 6.90 14.44
CA LEU A 142 6.34 7.09 14.80
C LEU A 142 5.84 5.99 15.73
N LEU A 143 6.13 4.73 15.43
CA LEU A 143 5.72 3.59 16.27
C LEU A 143 6.35 3.69 17.66
N GLY A 144 7.65 3.96 17.76
CA GLY A 144 8.34 4.17 19.05
C GLY A 144 7.75 5.34 19.84
N TYR A 145 7.48 6.47 19.16
CA TYR A 145 6.88 7.63 19.79
C TYR A 145 5.46 7.34 20.31
N LEU A 146 4.63 6.70 19.49
CA LEU A 146 3.26 6.34 19.86
C LEU A 146 3.23 5.34 21.00
N THR A 147 4.18 4.41 21.07
CA THR A 147 4.34 3.50 22.20
C THR A 147 4.49 4.25 23.52
N ALA A 148 5.27 5.32 23.55
CA ALA A 148 5.44 6.15 24.75
C ALA A 148 4.25 7.08 25.03
N LEU A 149 3.48 7.46 23.99
CA LEU A 149 2.34 8.36 24.10
C LEU A 149 1.06 7.66 24.58
N LEU A 150 0.79 6.44 24.10
CA LEU A 150 -0.46 5.72 24.34
C LEU A 150 -0.82 5.55 25.83
N PRO A 151 0.11 5.26 26.75
CA PRO A 151 -0.21 5.22 28.19
C PRO A 151 -0.72 6.54 28.74
N GLN A 152 -0.32 7.68 28.16
CA GLN A 152 -0.71 9.02 28.56
C GLN A 152 -2.01 9.48 27.87
N ARG A 153 -2.39 8.83 26.78
CA ARG A 153 -3.55 9.16 25.92
C ARG A 153 -4.45 7.92 25.76
N ARG A 154 -5.11 7.53 26.84
CA ARG A 154 -6.03 6.35 26.86
C ARG A 154 -7.21 6.46 25.91
N ASP A 155 -7.57 7.68 25.50
CA ASP A 155 -8.61 7.98 24.53
C ASP A 155 -8.17 7.73 23.07
N LEU A 156 -6.85 7.77 22.82
CA LEU A 156 -6.26 7.63 21.50
C LEU A 156 -6.28 6.16 21.06
N LYS A 157 -6.75 5.92 19.84
CA LYS A 157 -6.69 4.61 19.19
C LYS A 157 -5.57 4.58 18.15
N LEU A 158 -4.85 3.48 18.10
CA LEU A 158 -3.82 3.23 17.10
C LEU A 158 -4.20 2.00 16.26
N ILE A 159 -4.27 2.18 14.96
CA ILE A 159 -4.47 1.10 14.00
C ILE A 159 -3.19 0.97 13.18
N ILE A 160 -2.66 -0.24 13.11
CA ILE A 160 -1.46 -0.54 12.33
C ILE A 160 -1.86 -1.48 11.21
N THR A 161 -1.57 -1.12 9.96
CA THR A 161 -1.75 -2.06 8.85
C THR A 161 -0.42 -2.61 8.37
N SER A 162 -0.45 -3.87 7.99
CA SER A 162 0.73 -4.57 7.45
C SER A 162 0.31 -5.53 6.34
N ALA A 163 1.17 -5.71 5.34
CA ALA A 163 0.90 -6.66 4.25
C ALA A 163 1.28 -8.11 4.63
N THR A 164 2.11 -8.35 5.65
CA THR A 164 2.74 -9.65 5.87
C THR A 164 3.09 -9.95 7.34
N ILE A 165 3.93 -10.95 7.51
CA ILE A 165 4.51 -11.66 8.67
C ILE A 165 4.95 -10.76 9.85
N ASP A 166 5.22 -9.48 9.62
CA ASP A 166 5.68 -8.57 10.68
C ASP A 166 4.59 -8.18 11.71
N SER A 167 3.35 -8.60 11.51
CA SER A 167 2.24 -8.34 12.45
C SER A 167 2.53 -8.88 13.85
N VAL A 168 3.19 -10.04 13.97
CA VAL A 168 3.57 -10.64 15.25
C VAL A 168 4.58 -9.77 16.00
N LYS A 169 5.58 -9.22 15.31
CA LYS A 169 6.58 -8.33 15.95
C LYS A 169 5.95 -7.04 16.46
N PHE A 170 5.01 -6.46 15.71
CA PHE A 170 4.26 -5.30 16.17
C PHE A 170 3.38 -5.65 17.37
N GLN A 171 2.73 -6.80 17.35
CA GLN A 171 1.93 -7.30 18.47
C GLN A 171 2.77 -7.42 19.74
N GLU A 172 3.84 -8.18 19.70
CA GLU A 172 4.75 -8.39 20.84
C GLU A 172 5.29 -7.05 21.39
N HIS A 173 5.69 -6.13 20.50
CA HIS A 173 6.18 -4.81 20.89
C HIS A 173 5.14 -4.01 21.67
N PHE A 174 3.91 -3.93 21.21
CA PHE A 174 2.86 -3.15 21.87
C PHE A 174 2.28 -3.87 23.09
N GLU A 175 2.16 -5.19 23.08
CA GLU A 175 1.77 -5.97 24.26
C GLU A 175 2.75 -5.81 25.41
N HIS A 176 4.05 -5.86 25.10
CA HIS A 176 5.09 -5.63 26.11
C HIS A 176 5.04 -4.20 26.68
N ALA A 177 4.82 -3.20 25.82
CA ALA A 177 4.85 -1.80 26.23
C ALA A 177 3.58 -1.35 26.97
N LEU A 178 2.42 -1.89 26.61
CA LEU A 178 1.13 -1.51 27.19
C LEU A 178 0.67 -2.44 28.30
N HIS A 179 1.29 -3.61 28.45
CA HIS A 179 0.85 -4.69 29.34
C HIS A 179 -0.60 -5.13 29.08
N GLU A 180 -1.07 -5.00 27.84
CA GLU A 180 -2.42 -5.35 27.39
C GLU A 180 -2.34 -6.19 26.13
N LYS A 181 -3.33 -7.08 25.91
CA LYS A 181 -3.39 -7.85 24.66
C LYS A 181 -3.72 -6.96 23.47
N VAL A 182 -2.97 -7.12 22.39
CA VAL A 182 -3.14 -6.42 21.14
C VAL A 182 -3.73 -7.37 20.09
N PRO A 183 -4.99 -7.18 19.67
CA PRO A 183 -5.59 -8.03 18.66
C PRO A 183 -4.90 -7.84 17.30
N VAL A 184 -4.63 -8.97 16.64
CA VAL A 184 -4.23 -9.04 15.23
C VAL A 184 -5.39 -9.63 14.46
N ILE A 185 -5.88 -8.90 13.46
CA ILE A 185 -6.95 -9.35 12.58
C ILE A 185 -6.35 -9.62 11.22
N GLU A 186 -6.44 -10.87 10.79
CA GLU A 186 -5.95 -11.28 9.50
C GLU A 186 -7.04 -11.19 8.44
N VAL A 187 -6.84 -10.28 7.50
CA VAL A 187 -7.72 -10.12 6.34
C VAL A 187 -7.15 -10.92 5.19
N SER A 188 -7.65 -12.15 5.05
CA SER A 188 -7.23 -13.07 4.00
C SER A 188 -8.16 -13.01 2.79
N GLY A 189 -7.59 -13.20 1.62
CA GLY A 189 -8.31 -13.23 0.35
C GLY A 189 -7.63 -12.39 -0.71
N ARG A 190 -7.70 -12.88 -1.96
CA ARG A 190 -7.27 -12.13 -3.14
C ARG A 190 -8.50 -11.65 -3.88
N THR A 191 -8.51 -10.36 -4.22
CA THR A 191 -9.58 -9.77 -5.03
C THR A 191 -9.56 -10.30 -6.45
N PHE A 192 -8.34 -10.62 -6.95
CA PHE A 192 -8.14 -11.12 -8.30
C PHE A 192 -7.22 -12.36 -8.29
N PRO A 193 -7.44 -13.32 -9.20
CA PRO A 193 -6.51 -14.42 -9.38
C PRO A 193 -5.15 -13.87 -9.86
N VAL A 194 -4.07 -14.38 -9.30
CA VAL A 194 -2.69 -14.02 -9.69
C VAL A 194 -2.06 -15.26 -10.29
N GLN A 195 -1.73 -15.19 -11.56
CA GLN A 195 -0.93 -16.20 -12.23
C GLN A 195 0.54 -15.78 -12.15
N VAL A 196 1.38 -16.64 -11.60
CA VAL A 196 2.83 -16.42 -11.55
C VAL A 196 3.45 -17.09 -12.77
N VAL A 197 4.10 -16.30 -13.61
CA VAL A 197 4.83 -16.79 -14.77
C VAL A 197 6.32 -16.59 -14.51
N TYR A 198 7.10 -17.66 -14.65
CA TYR A 198 8.55 -17.64 -14.50
C TYR A 198 9.16 -17.64 -15.89
N GLU A 199 9.94 -16.62 -16.22
CA GLU A 199 10.65 -16.50 -17.48
C GLU A 199 12.15 -16.40 -17.22
N PRO A 200 12.98 -17.34 -17.73
CA PRO A 200 14.44 -17.28 -17.55
C PRO A 200 15.04 -16.15 -18.40
N LEU A 201 16.05 -15.45 -17.85
CA LEU A 201 16.75 -14.35 -18.51
C LEU A 201 17.74 -14.82 -19.61
N GLY A 202 17.74 -16.08 -19.98
CA GLY A 202 18.67 -16.64 -20.97
C GLY A 202 17.96 -17.33 -22.11
N THR A 203 18.62 -17.41 -23.27
CA THR A 203 18.18 -18.18 -24.44
C THR A 203 18.41 -19.68 -24.22
N ALA A 204 17.58 -20.31 -23.40
CA ALA A 204 17.52 -21.78 -23.35
C ALA A 204 16.16 -22.26 -23.88
N PRO A 205 16.02 -22.50 -25.19
CA PRO A 205 14.74 -22.97 -25.77
C PRO A 205 14.37 -24.39 -25.33
N ALA A 206 15.25 -25.12 -24.67
CA ALA A 206 15.10 -26.55 -24.42
C ALA A 206 14.36 -26.90 -23.13
N LEU A 207 14.34 -26.03 -22.10
CA LEU A 207 13.73 -26.35 -20.80
C LEU A 207 12.25 -26.02 -20.67
N MET A 208 11.68 -25.22 -21.58
CA MET A 208 10.27 -24.85 -21.54
C MET A 208 9.32 -25.86 -22.20
N ARG A 209 9.84 -26.98 -22.76
CA ARG A 209 9.00 -27.98 -23.48
C ARG A 209 8.27 -28.97 -22.58
N GLU A 210 8.51 -28.97 -21.28
CA GLU A 210 7.99 -30.03 -20.39
C GLU A 210 7.07 -29.57 -19.26
N VAL A 211 6.47 -28.39 -19.33
CA VAL A 211 5.41 -28.03 -18.36
C VAL A 211 4.08 -28.47 -18.94
N PRO A 212 3.43 -29.53 -18.39
CA PRO A 212 2.15 -30.00 -18.91
C PRO A 212 1.08 -28.90 -18.76
N GLY A 213 0.51 -28.45 -19.86
CA GLY A 213 -0.58 -27.49 -19.90
C GLY A 213 -0.25 -26.13 -20.55
N PHE A 214 0.98 -25.91 -20.99
CA PHE A 214 1.37 -24.66 -21.67
C PHE A 214 1.54 -24.90 -23.17
N ALA A 215 0.53 -24.52 -23.97
CA ALA A 215 0.68 -24.44 -25.41
C ALA A 215 1.40 -23.12 -25.75
N VAL A 216 2.66 -23.22 -26.17
CA VAL A 216 3.40 -22.06 -26.72
C VAL A 216 2.77 -21.73 -28.08
N GLY A 217 1.90 -20.72 -28.11
CA GLY A 217 1.37 -20.13 -29.34
C GLY A 217 2.49 -19.51 -30.19
N ALA A 218 2.32 -19.57 -31.51
CA ALA A 218 3.25 -19.05 -32.50
C ALA A 218 3.68 -17.61 -32.21
N ARG A 219 4.96 -17.31 -32.42
CA ARG A 219 5.58 -15.99 -32.28
C ARG A 219 4.81 -14.92 -33.06
N PRO A 220 4.40 -13.80 -32.44
CA PRO A 220 4.06 -12.60 -33.20
C PRO A 220 5.33 -12.11 -33.92
N GLY A 221 5.19 -11.55 -35.11
CA GLY A 221 6.30 -11.15 -35.95
C GLY A 221 7.24 -10.13 -35.28
N ASP A 222 8.53 -10.31 -35.48
CA ASP A 222 9.66 -9.63 -34.81
C ASP A 222 9.69 -8.08 -34.95
N ALA A 223 8.81 -7.46 -35.74
CA ALA A 223 8.88 -6.03 -36.07
C ALA A 223 8.48 -5.08 -34.91
N ASP A 224 7.54 -5.46 -34.07
CA ASP A 224 7.03 -4.56 -33.00
C ASP A 224 7.94 -4.54 -31.75
N TYR A 225 8.77 -5.55 -31.57
CA TYR A 225 9.69 -5.63 -30.42
C TYR A 225 10.94 -4.77 -30.60
N ASP A 226 11.44 -4.64 -31.83
CA ASP A 226 12.61 -3.85 -32.13
C ASP A 226 12.36 -2.35 -31.97
N GLU A 227 11.14 -1.87 -32.23
CA GLU A 227 10.78 -0.46 -32.06
C GLU A 227 10.68 -0.08 -30.59
N LEU A 228 10.11 -0.95 -29.73
CA LEU A 228 10.02 -0.73 -28.27
C LEU A 228 11.40 -0.84 -27.60
N ALA A 229 12.22 -1.80 -28.00
CA ALA A 229 13.58 -1.97 -27.49
C ALA A 229 14.47 -0.79 -27.90
N SER A 230 14.31 -0.26 -29.11
CA SER A 230 15.01 0.93 -29.60
C SER A 230 14.63 2.19 -28.84
N ALA A 231 13.33 2.39 -28.54
CA ALA A 231 12.84 3.53 -27.76
C ALA A 231 13.36 3.53 -26.31
N ILE A 232 13.53 2.34 -25.71
CA ILE A 232 14.10 2.19 -24.35
C ILE A 232 15.61 2.44 -24.38
N ALA A 233 16.32 1.98 -25.40
CA ALA A 233 17.75 2.18 -25.56
C ALA A 233 18.13 3.66 -25.81
N GLU A 234 17.28 4.42 -26.52
CA GLU A 234 17.49 5.86 -26.74
C GLU A 234 17.32 6.68 -25.46
N SER A 235 16.47 6.23 -24.53
CA SER A 235 16.26 6.93 -23.24
C SER A 235 17.45 6.79 -22.27
N ASP A 236 18.34 5.83 -22.49
CA ASP A 236 19.51 5.56 -21.62
C ASP A 236 20.81 6.21 -22.14
N SER A 237 20.78 6.89 -23.30
CA SER A 237 21.97 7.51 -23.92
C SER A 237 22.48 8.77 -23.19
N ASP A 238 21.77 9.28 -22.22
CA ASP A 238 22.08 10.56 -21.51
C ASP A 238 22.75 10.36 -20.13
N ARG A 239 23.24 9.13 -19.82
CA ARG A 239 24.03 8.88 -18.60
C ARG A 239 25.52 8.85 -18.89
N PRO A 240 26.37 9.54 -18.10
CA PRO A 240 27.82 9.55 -18.30
C PRO A 240 28.41 8.14 -18.07
N ARG A 241 29.07 7.61 -19.08
CA ARG A 241 29.76 6.31 -19.07
C ARG A 241 30.97 6.34 -18.12
N GLY A 242 30.82 5.75 -16.95
CA GLY A 242 31.92 5.36 -16.09
C GLY A 242 32.67 4.16 -16.71
N ARG A 243 33.97 4.32 -16.95
CA ARG A 243 34.86 3.26 -17.46
C ARG A 243 34.99 2.12 -16.44
N SER A 244 34.58 0.91 -16.78
CA SER A 244 35.29 -0.31 -16.35
C SER A 244 35.11 -1.37 -17.43
N GLY A 245 36.20 -1.70 -18.11
CA GLY A 245 36.25 -2.77 -19.09
C GLY A 245 36.23 -4.13 -18.36
N ALA A 246 35.27 -4.95 -18.69
CA ALA A 246 35.34 -6.39 -18.65
C ALA A 246 34.52 -6.88 -19.84
N SER A 247 35.17 -7.45 -20.85
CA SER A 247 34.54 -8.15 -21.94
C SER A 247 33.95 -9.44 -21.35
N TYR A 248 32.65 -9.49 -21.13
CA TYR A 248 31.94 -10.74 -20.94
C TYR A 248 31.55 -11.27 -22.32
N ALA A 249 31.92 -12.53 -22.56
CA ALA A 249 31.49 -13.26 -23.75
C ALA A 249 29.94 -13.26 -23.80
N ASP A 250 29.44 -13.14 -25.01
CA ASP A 250 28.02 -13.15 -25.33
C ASP A 250 27.45 -14.56 -25.07
N ASP A 251 27.08 -14.86 -23.81
CA ASP A 251 26.49 -16.13 -23.39
C ASP A 251 24.97 -16.16 -23.62
N GLY A 252 24.41 -15.30 -24.44
CA GLY A 252 22.99 -15.25 -24.77
C GLY A 252 22.09 -14.83 -23.58
N ILE A 253 22.65 -14.18 -22.57
CA ILE A 253 21.91 -13.65 -21.42
C ILE A 253 21.38 -12.25 -21.78
N THR A 254 20.06 -12.13 -21.84
CA THR A 254 19.41 -10.82 -21.99
C THR A 254 19.54 -10.03 -20.69
N ASP A 255 19.89 -8.75 -20.75
CA ASP A 255 19.93 -7.91 -19.56
C ASP A 255 18.54 -7.76 -18.93
N MET A 256 18.49 -7.49 -17.62
CA MET A 256 17.25 -7.43 -16.85
C MET A 256 16.22 -6.42 -17.42
N PRO A 257 16.57 -5.17 -17.78
CA PRO A 257 15.63 -4.22 -18.36
C PRO A 257 14.99 -4.72 -19.65
N THR A 258 15.76 -5.30 -20.56
CA THR A 258 15.27 -5.85 -21.83
C THR A 258 14.35 -7.06 -21.60
N ALA A 259 14.69 -7.96 -20.68
CA ALA A 259 13.83 -9.09 -20.32
C ALA A 259 12.50 -8.64 -19.71
N VAL A 260 12.52 -7.65 -18.82
CA VAL A 260 11.29 -7.09 -18.22
C VAL A 260 10.42 -6.41 -19.26
N ALA A 261 11.01 -5.60 -20.17
CA ALA A 261 10.27 -4.95 -21.24
C ALA A 261 9.58 -5.96 -22.16
N ARG A 262 10.28 -7.04 -22.52
CA ARG A 262 9.74 -8.14 -23.34
C ARG A 262 8.58 -8.84 -22.64
N ALA A 263 8.74 -9.24 -21.37
CA ALA A 263 7.70 -9.89 -20.60
C ALA A 263 6.46 -8.98 -20.45
N CYS A 264 6.63 -7.68 -20.24
CA CYS A 264 5.52 -6.72 -20.19
C CYS A 264 4.80 -6.60 -21.54
N ALA A 265 5.52 -6.58 -22.65
CA ALA A 265 4.92 -6.51 -23.98
C ALA A 265 4.09 -7.77 -24.29
N GLU A 266 4.60 -8.95 -23.96
CA GLU A 266 3.89 -10.22 -24.15
C GLU A 266 2.59 -10.28 -23.30
N LEU A 267 2.62 -9.81 -22.05
CA LEU A 267 1.44 -9.73 -21.19
C LEU A 267 0.37 -8.80 -21.74
N VAL A 268 0.77 -7.65 -22.32
CA VAL A 268 -0.18 -6.69 -22.92
C VAL A 268 -0.84 -7.27 -24.16
N ILE A 269 -0.11 -7.99 -25.01
CA ILE A 269 -0.63 -8.62 -26.21
C ILE A 269 -1.64 -9.72 -25.86
N HIS A 270 -1.33 -10.57 -24.88
CA HIS A 270 -2.24 -11.64 -24.45
C HIS A 270 -3.51 -11.12 -23.79
N SER A 271 -3.41 -10.06 -22.95
CA SER A 271 -4.58 -9.48 -22.30
C SER A 271 -5.57 -8.79 -23.27
N SER A 272 -5.10 -8.36 -24.43
CA SER A 272 -5.95 -7.74 -25.47
C SER A 272 -6.78 -8.77 -26.25
N HIS A 273 -6.40 -10.05 -26.25
CA HIS A 273 -7.11 -11.12 -26.96
C HIS A 273 -8.23 -11.76 -26.13
N GLU A 274 -8.22 -11.62 -24.80
CA GLU A 274 -9.28 -12.15 -23.93
C GLU A 274 -10.48 -11.20 -23.76
N ARG A 275 -10.44 -10.01 -24.30
CA ARG A 275 -11.61 -9.12 -24.41
C ARG A 275 -12.31 -9.36 -25.72
N GLY A 276 -12.99 -10.50 -25.83
CA GLY A 276 -14.00 -10.75 -26.87
C GLY A 276 -15.28 -9.92 -26.63
N PRO A 277 -16.17 -9.82 -27.64
CA PRO A 277 -17.26 -8.86 -27.71
C PRO A 277 -18.29 -8.97 -26.61
#